data_b44502a5e81d0fd1f6a5f404282b44a1
#
_entry.id   b44502a5e81d0fd1f6a5f404282b44a1
#
_cell.length_a   1.000
_cell.length_b   1.000
_cell.length_c   1.000
_cell.angle_alpha   90.00
_cell.angle_beta   90.00
_cell.angle_gamma   90.00
#
_symmetry.space_group_name_H-M   'P 1'
#
loop_
_entity.id
_entity.type
_entity.pdbx_description
1 polymer ?
#
loop_
_entity_poly.entity_id
_entity_poly.type
_entity_poly.pdbx_seq_one_letter_code
_entity_poly.pdbx_strand_id
1 'polypeptide(L)'
;MFRKLFLHELRTSWRIPALMGLTAVLLSVVMRIVLAVAEETDLDMPPSVTVVLGLFIMLYGIFMVASNVMVFFYMPVRFYRHSYSNAGYFFHTLPVTKSAFLASHILSGGVWLLAVLVLDLVCIAISTAGEFVLTTIFRELWRMLEEFAAMGLFSGSLGVITTFIILSLLIAPFVFMTQCCCAISLGQRFRKHKVFGAVVWFYILSFLAGMASSLLFGFGLFPSIGFDDGFSTGLAIASTFFSRSATVSVIQFLLLVLEGILFWVICVRRMKYKLNLE
;
A
#
# COMPACT_ATOMS: atom_id res chain seq x y z
N MET A 1 21.90 -2.66 -19.64
CA MET A 1 22.42 -2.98 -18.30
C MET A 1 21.32 -2.93 -17.23
N PHE A 2 20.46 -1.89 -17.16
CA PHE A 2 19.36 -1.74 -16.20
C PHE A 2 18.44 -2.96 -16.12
N ARG A 3 17.93 -3.48 -17.25
CA ARG A 3 17.04 -4.66 -17.30
C ARG A 3 17.65 -5.91 -16.64
N LYS A 4 18.95 -6.15 -16.84
CA LYS A 4 19.64 -7.29 -16.20
C LYS A 4 19.73 -7.12 -14.69
N LEU A 5 20.00 -5.90 -14.21
CA LEU A 5 20.07 -5.59 -12.79
C LEU A 5 18.70 -5.74 -12.13
N PHE A 6 17.65 -5.20 -12.73
CA PHE A 6 16.27 -5.32 -12.23
C PHE A 6 15.81 -6.77 -12.14
N LEU A 7 16.02 -7.57 -13.20
CA LEU A 7 15.65 -8.99 -13.20
C LEU A 7 16.45 -9.79 -12.17
N HIS A 8 17.73 -9.47 -11.98
CA HIS A 8 18.55 -10.08 -10.94
C HIS A 8 18.01 -9.78 -9.54
N GLU A 9 17.68 -8.51 -9.26
CA GLU A 9 17.09 -8.10 -7.99
C GLU A 9 15.74 -8.76 -7.74
N LEU A 10 14.87 -8.78 -8.73
CA LEU A 10 13.57 -9.43 -8.65
C LEU A 10 13.71 -10.94 -8.37
N ARG A 11 14.63 -11.60 -9.07
CA ARG A 11 14.88 -13.05 -8.91
C ARG A 11 15.55 -13.40 -7.59
N THR A 12 16.32 -12.50 -7.00
CA THR A 12 17.00 -12.77 -5.74
C THR A 12 16.12 -12.45 -4.53
N SER A 13 15.13 -11.55 -4.67
CA SER A 13 14.21 -11.13 -3.59
C SER A 13 12.96 -12.00 -3.43
N TRP A 14 12.68 -12.94 -4.35
CA TRP A 14 11.42 -13.68 -4.40
C TRP A 14 11.17 -14.63 -3.23
N ARG A 15 12.24 -15.14 -2.59
CA ARG A 15 12.15 -16.24 -1.60
C ARG A 15 11.22 -15.93 -0.43
N ILE A 16 11.37 -14.76 0.19
CA ILE A 16 10.58 -14.39 1.37
C ILE A 16 9.15 -14.01 0.99
N PRO A 17 8.88 -13.14 0.01
CA PRO A 17 7.51 -12.86 -0.41
C PRO A 17 6.76 -14.10 -0.91
N ALA A 18 7.43 -14.99 -1.65
CA ALA A 18 6.81 -16.21 -2.14
C ALA A 18 6.47 -17.19 -1.00
N LEU A 19 7.35 -17.33 -0.01
CA LEU A 19 7.09 -18.18 1.15
C LEU A 19 5.91 -17.62 1.98
N MET A 20 5.90 -16.33 2.24
CA MET A 20 4.79 -15.67 2.95
C MET A 20 3.48 -15.77 2.17
N GLY A 21 3.54 -15.59 0.84
CA GLY A 21 2.39 -15.75 -0.03
C GLY A 21 1.84 -17.17 -0.05
N LEU A 22 2.71 -18.17 -0.13
CA LEU A 22 2.30 -19.58 -0.09
C LEU A 22 1.61 -19.93 1.24
N THR A 23 2.18 -19.50 2.36
CA THR A 23 1.58 -19.73 3.69
C THR A 23 0.25 -19.00 3.85
N ALA A 24 0.11 -17.78 3.31
CA ALA A 24 -1.14 -17.03 3.32
C ALA A 24 -2.24 -17.75 2.53
N VAL A 25 -1.92 -18.25 1.31
CA VAL A 25 -2.88 -19.02 0.49
C VAL A 25 -3.30 -20.31 1.19
N LEU A 26 -2.36 -21.07 1.74
CA LEU A 26 -2.68 -22.31 2.48
C LEU A 26 -3.59 -22.02 3.66
N LEU A 27 -3.31 -20.96 4.43
CA LEU A 27 -4.11 -20.59 5.58
C LEU A 27 -5.51 -20.10 5.15
N SER A 28 -5.64 -19.42 4.00
CA SER A 28 -6.93 -19.01 3.44
C SER A 28 -7.79 -20.20 3.02
N VAL A 29 -7.18 -21.25 2.45
CA VAL A 29 -7.88 -22.50 2.13
C VAL A 29 -8.36 -23.19 3.40
N VAL A 30 -7.52 -23.29 4.43
CA VAL A 30 -7.91 -23.85 5.72
C VAL A 30 -9.06 -23.04 6.34
N MET A 31 -8.96 -21.70 6.28
CA MET A 31 -10.02 -20.82 6.75
C MET A 31 -11.34 -21.07 6.04
N ARG A 32 -11.30 -21.27 4.72
CA ARG A 32 -12.52 -21.61 3.93
C ARG A 32 -13.14 -22.92 4.38
N ILE A 33 -12.32 -23.97 4.62
CA ILE A 33 -12.82 -25.27 5.08
C ILE A 33 -13.48 -25.12 6.45
N VAL A 34 -12.87 -24.38 7.37
CA VAL A 34 -13.42 -24.13 8.71
C VAL A 34 -14.76 -23.39 8.64
N LEU A 35 -14.86 -22.38 7.79
CA LEU A 35 -16.12 -21.64 7.58
C LEU A 35 -17.19 -22.51 6.94
N ALA A 36 -16.85 -23.34 5.94
CA ALA A 36 -17.81 -24.25 5.31
C ALA A 36 -18.40 -25.28 6.31
N VAL A 37 -17.55 -25.85 7.17
CA VAL A 37 -18.02 -26.76 8.24
C VAL A 37 -18.90 -26.01 9.24
N ALA A 38 -18.58 -24.75 9.54
CA ALA A 38 -19.41 -23.93 10.42
C ALA A 38 -20.78 -23.60 9.82
N GLU A 39 -20.84 -23.34 8.51
CA GLU A 39 -22.09 -23.09 7.78
C GLU A 39 -23.03 -24.33 7.77
N GLU A 40 -22.47 -25.54 7.60
CA GLU A 40 -23.25 -26.78 7.56
C GLU A 40 -23.82 -27.21 8.94
N THR A 41 -23.23 -26.72 10.03
CA THR A 41 -23.59 -27.20 11.40
C THR A 41 -24.80 -26.49 12.00
N ASP A 42 -25.52 -25.67 11.25
CA ASP A 42 -26.72 -24.93 11.62
C ASP A 42 -26.71 -24.20 12.99
N LEU A 43 -27.56 -23.21 13.15
CA LEU A 43 -27.67 -22.18 14.18
C LEU A 43 -27.58 -22.58 15.67
N ASP A 44 -27.51 -23.86 16.00
CA ASP A 44 -27.43 -24.40 17.37
C ASP A 44 -26.02 -24.79 17.84
N MET A 45 -24.98 -24.06 17.33
CA MET A 45 -23.61 -24.31 17.79
C MET A 45 -23.47 -24.06 19.29
N PRO A 46 -22.86 -24.96 20.04
CA PRO A 46 -22.54 -24.71 21.43
C PRO A 46 -21.61 -23.49 21.55
N PRO A 47 -21.79 -22.64 22.56
CA PRO A 47 -21.03 -21.39 22.70
C PRO A 47 -19.52 -21.59 22.72
N SER A 48 -19.02 -22.77 23.11
CA SER A 48 -17.62 -23.15 23.04
C SER A 48 -17.08 -23.22 21.61
N VAL A 49 -17.87 -23.74 20.65
CA VAL A 49 -17.45 -23.82 19.23
C VAL A 49 -17.42 -22.46 18.60
N THR A 50 -18.37 -21.58 18.89
CA THR A 50 -18.41 -20.20 18.41
C THR A 50 -17.18 -19.41 18.89
N VAL A 51 -16.77 -19.59 20.16
CA VAL A 51 -15.55 -18.96 20.68
C VAL A 51 -14.30 -19.46 19.96
N VAL A 52 -14.17 -20.77 19.72
CA VAL A 52 -13.03 -21.34 19.00
C VAL A 52 -12.97 -20.83 17.57
N LEU A 53 -14.11 -20.77 16.88
CA LEU A 53 -14.20 -20.20 15.53
C LEU A 53 -13.76 -18.72 15.49
N GLY A 54 -14.25 -17.91 16.42
CA GLY A 54 -13.86 -16.50 16.55
C GLY A 54 -12.36 -16.32 16.79
N LEU A 55 -11.75 -17.15 17.63
CA LEU A 55 -10.31 -17.15 17.85
C LEU A 55 -9.53 -17.53 16.57
N PHE A 56 -10.04 -18.48 15.79
CA PHE A 56 -9.40 -18.89 14.54
C PHE A 56 -9.45 -17.77 13.48
N ILE A 57 -10.59 -17.09 13.34
CA ILE A 57 -10.75 -15.91 12.48
C ILE A 57 -9.78 -14.79 12.89
N MET A 58 -9.69 -14.53 14.20
CA MET A 58 -8.76 -13.53 14.73
C MET A 58 -7.30 -13.88 14.44
N LEU A 59 -6.89 -15.14 14.64
CA LEU A 59 -5.55 -15.64 14.32
C LEU A 59 -5.23 -15.51 12.84
N TYR A 60 -6.16 -15.84 11.96
CA TYR A 60 -6.03 -15.65 10.52
C TYR A 60 -5.79 -14.19 10.17
N GLY A 61 -6.61 -13.27 10.71
CA GLY A 61 -6.43 -11.83 10.50
C GLY A 61 -5.07 -11.31 10.97
N ILE A 62 -4.62 -11.74 12.16
CA ILE A 62 -3.29 -11.38 12.70
C ILE A 62 -2.19 -11.90 11.78
N PHE A 63 -2.29 -13.14 11.29
CA PHE A 63 -1.31 -13.72 10.37
C PHE A 63 -1.23 -12.95 9.06
N MET A 64 -2.36 -12.57 8.46
CA MET A 64 -2.40 -11.77 7.23
C MET A 64 -1.70 -10.42 7.42
N VAL A 65 -1.98 -9.73 8.52
CA VAL A 65 -1.30 -8.46 8.85
C VAL A 65 0.20 -8.69 9.07
N ALA A 66 0.58 -9.72 9.83
CA ALA A 66 1.98 -10.01 10.12
C ALA A 66 2.78 -10.36 8.85
N SER A 67 2.20 -11.11 7.91
CA SER A 67 2.84 -11.46 6.64
C SER A 67 3.11 -10.21 5.78
N ASN A 68 2.16 -9.28 5.73
CA ASN A 68 2.31 -8.00 5.05
C ASN A 68 3.42 -7.15 5.67
N VAL A 69 3.39 -7.00 7.00
CA VAL A 69 4.39 -6.26 7.76
C VAL A 69 5.79 -6.84 7.52
N MET A 70 5.92 -8.17 7.47
CA MET A 70 7.20 -8.82 7.22
C MET A 70 7.77 -8.49 5.84
N VAL A 71 6.95 -8.57 4.78
CA VAL A 71 7.39 -8.22 3.41
C VAL A 71 7.71 -6.73 3.31
N PHE A 72 6.90 -5.89 3.97
CA PHE A 72 7.06 -4.45 4.01
C PHE A 72 8.40 -4.01 4.63
N PHE A 73 8.85 -4.66 5.69
CA PHE A 73 10.16 -4.40 6.30
C PHE A 73 11.31 -5.09 5.57
N TYR A 74 11.07 -6.26 4.98
CA TYR A 74 12.11 -7.03 4.29
C TYR A 74 12.74 -6.25 3.14
N MET A 75 11.95 -5.58 2.30
CA MET A 75 12.43 -4.86 1.12
C MET A 75 13.38 -3.70 1.46
N PRO A 76 13.05 -2.78 2.38
CA PRO A 76 13.98 -1.73 2.83
C PRO A 76 15.23 -2.27 3.54
N VAL A 77 15.10 -3.31 4.36
CA VAL A 77 16.26 -3.95 5.03
C VAL A 77 17.21 -4.54 4.00
N ARG A 78 16.68 -5.17 2.95
CA ARG A 78 17.49 -5.67 1.85
C ARG A 78 18.24 -4.55 1.12
N PHE A 79 17.57 -3.42 0.82
CA PHE A 79 18.21 -2.24 0.24
C PHE A 79 19.35 -1.73 1.13
N TYR A 80 19.12 -1.65 2.46
CA TYR A 80 20.17 -1.27 3.43
C TYR A 80 21.37 -2.21 3.36
N ARG A 81 21.14 -3.51 3.35
CA ARG A 81 22.22 -4.53 3.30
C ARG A 81 23.02 -4.44 2.01
N HIS A 82 22.38 -4.21 0.86
CA HIS A 82 23.06 -4.12 -0.42
C HIS A 82 23.78 -2.78 -0.62
N SER A 83 23.24 -1.68 -0.06
CA SER A 83 23.77 -0.33 -0.33
C SER A 83 24.79 0.15 0.71
N TYR A 84 24.64 -0.24 1.98
CA TYR A 84 25.35 0.37 3.11
C TYR A 84 26.04 -0.61 4.05
N SER A 85 25.90 -1.92 3.86
CA SER A 85 26.64 -2.96 4.57
C SER A 85 27.94 -3.28 3.82
N ASN A 86 28.72 -4.22 4.35
CA ASN A 86 29.98 -4.71 3.74
C ASN A 86 29.83 -5.12 2.26
N ALA A 87 28.64 -5.62 1.86
CA ALA A 87 28.32 -5.89 0.46
C ALA A 87 28.21 -4.60 -0.40
N GLY A 88 27.91 -3.45 0.20
CA GLY A 88 27.76 -2.19 -0.50
C GLY A 88 29.04 -1.76 -1.23
N TYR A 89 30.21 -2.05 -0.65
CA TYR A 89 31.49 -1.76 -1.31
C TYR A 89 31.58 -2.42 -2.69
N PHE A 90 31.22 -3.70 -2.77
CA PHE A 90 31.20 -4.45 -4.05
C PHE A 90 30.21 -3.85 -5.06
N PHE A 91 29.01 -3.48 -4.62
CA PHE A 91 28.01 -2.90 -5.51
C PHE A 91 28.38 -1.52 -6.05
N HIS A 92 29.16 -0.76 -5.27
CA HIS A 92 29.61 0.56 -5.70
C HIS A 92 30.83 0.54 -6.64
N THR A 93 31.53 -0.60 -6.75
CA THR A 93 32.61 -0.81 -7.75
C THR A 93 32.08 -1.26 -9.12
N LEU A 94 30.79 -1.66 -9.21
CA LEU A 94 30.19 -2.02 -10.49
C LEU A 94 30.07 -0.79 -11.41
N PRO A 95 30.30 -0.94 -12.73
CA PRO A 95 30.19 0.14 -13.70
C PRO A 95 28.70 0.46 -14.03
N VAL A 96 27.91 0.74 -12.99
CA VAL A 96 26.48 1.06 -13.09
C VAL A 96 26.22 2.41 -12.46
N THR A 97 25.37 3.23 -13.10
CA THR A 97 24.99 4.53 -12.53
C THR A 97 24.20 4.32 -11.23
N LYS A 98 24.48 5.14 -10.22
CA LYS A 98 23.80 5.06 -8.89
C LYS A 98 22.28 5.21 -8.99
N SER A 99 21.81 6.00 -9.98
CA SER A 99 20.37 6.14 -10.26
C SER A 99 19.75 4.86 -10.80
N ALA A 100 20.45 4.12 -11.69
CA ALA A 100 19.95 2.84 -12.19
C ALA A 100 19.93 1.76 -11.11
N PHE A 101 20.92 1.75 -10.21
CA PHE A 101 20.95 0.87 -9.05
C PHE A 101 19.77 1.14 -8.11
N LEU A 102 19.55 2.41 -7.75
CA LEU A 102 18.40 2.80 -6.91
C LEU A 102 17.07 2.44 -7.57
N ALA A 103 16.92 2.74 -8.89
CA ALA A 103 15.71 2.41 -9.65
C ALA A 103 15.41 0.91 -9.62
N SER A 104 16.42 0.06 -9.77
CA SER A 104 16.21 -1.39 -9.76
C SER A 104 15.68 -1.89 -8.41
N HIS A 105 16.16 -1.36 -7.29
CA HIS A 105 15.67 -1.70 -5.95
C HIS A 105 14.25 -1.19 -5.69
N ILE A 106 13.95 0.06 -6.09
CA ILE A 106 12.61 0.63 -5.92
C ILE A 106 11.58 -0.12 -6.75
N LEU A 107 11.91 -0.39 -8.03
CA LEU A 107 11.00 -1.14 -8.90
C LEU A 107 10.80 -2.58 -8.44
N SER A 108 11.86 -3.29 -8.05
CA SER A 108 11.72 -4.67 -7.57
C SER A 108 10.95 -4.74 -6.26
N GLY A 109 11.20 -3.83 -5.31
CA GLY A 109 10.47 -3.73 -4.05
C GLY A 109 9.00 -3.36 -4.26
N GLY A 110 8.72 -2.37 -5.10
CA GLY A 110 7.35 -1.96 -5.44
C GLY A 110 6.55 -3.07 -6.12
N VAL A 111 7.16 -3.82 -7.04
CA VAL A 111 6.51 -4.98 -7.69
C VAL A 111 6.16 -6.07 -6.68
N TRP A 112 7.05 -6.38 -5.73
CA TRP A 112 6.75 -7.37 -4.69
C TRP A 112 5.66 -6.90 -3.72
N LEU A 113 5.66 -5.62 -3.34
CA LEU A 113 4.59 -5.06 -2.51
C LEU A 113 3.24 -5.08 -3.23
N LEU A 114 3.20 -4.77 -4.53
CA LEU A 114 1.98 -4.93 -5.34
C LEU A 114 1.55 -6.39 -5.44
N ALA A 115 2.49 -7.31 -5.66
CA ALA A 115 2.19 -8.74 -5.75
C ALA A 115 1.56 -9.26 -4.46
N VAL A 116 2.07 -8.85 -3.30
CA VAL A 116 1.49 -9.22 -1.99
C VAL A 116 0.10 -8.63 -1.82
N LEU A 117 -0.12 -7.37 -2.19
CA LEU A 117 -1.44 -6.74 -2.13
C LEU A 117 -2.47 -7.47 -3.01
N VAL A 118 -2.10 -7.83 -4.23
CA VAL A 118 -2.96 -8.64 -5.12
C VAL A 118 -3.21 -10.02 -4.53
N LEU A 119 -2.20 -10.62 -3.95
CA LEU A 119 -2.31 -11.93 -3.31
C LEU A 119 -3.23 -11.89 -2.09
N ASP A 120 -3.22 -10.82 -1.30
CA ASP A 120 -4.16 -10.64 -0.18
C ASP A 120 -5.61 -10.57 -0.66
N LEU A 121 -5.87 -9.88 -1.78
CA LEU A 121 -7.21 -9.87 -2.39
C LEU A 121 -7.63 -11.27 -2.81
N VAL A 122 -6.71 -12.06 -3.38
CA VAL A 122 -6.98 -13.47 -3.74
C VAL A 122 -7.22 -14.32 -2.49
N CYS A 123 -6.46 -14.12 -1.41
CA CYS A 123 -6.65 -14.83 -0.14
C CYS A 123 -8.00 -14.51 0.49
N ILE A 124 -8.42 -13.26 0.48
CA ILE A 124 -9.76 -12.84 0.94
C ILE A 124 -10.84 -13.51 0.07
N ALA A 125 -10.68 -13.48 -1.26
CA ALA A 125 -11.62 -14.11 -2.18
C ALA A 125 -11.73 -15.63 -1.96
N ILE A 126 -10.62 -16.33 -1.67
CA ILE A 126 -10.62 -17.77 -1.35
C ILE A 126 -11.33 -18.02 -0.01
N SER A 127 -11.03 -17.26 1.03
CA SER A 127 -11.61 -17.46 2.37
C SER A 127 -13.11 -17.21 2.40
N THR A 128 -13.61 -16.31 1.55
CA THR A 128 -15.04 -15.98 1.43
C THR A 128 -15.74 -16.67 0.25
N ALA A 129 -15.01 -17.51 -0.52
CA ALA A 129 -15.57 -18.23 -1.66
C ALA A 129 -16.62 -19.26 -1.21
N GLY A 130 -17.85 -19.12 -1.69
CA GLY A 130 -18.99 -19.99 -1.32
C GLY A 130 -19.94 -19.37 -0.31
N GLU A 131 -19.52 -18.39 0.46
CA GLU A 131 -20.46 -17.59 1.22
C GLU A 131 -21.26 -16.68 0.29
N PHE A 132 -22.55 -16.63 0.55
CA PHE A 132 -23.49 -15.68 -0.03
C PHE A 132 -23.02 -14.22 0.12
N VAL A 133 -22.10 -13.99 1.06
CA VAL A 133 -21.57 -12.68 1.44
C VAL A 133 -20.76 -12.04 0.31
N LEU A 134 -19.83 -12.76 -0.32
CA LEU A 134 -18.98 -12.14 -1.35
C LEU A 134 -19.75 -11.87 -2.65
N THR A 135 -20.60 -12.83 -3.05
CA THR A 135 -21.47 -12.64 -4.22
C THR A 135 -22.52 -11.57 -3.94
N THR A 136 -23.02 -11.47 -2.70
CA THR A 136 -23.98 -10.45 -2.27
C THR A 136 -23.31 -9.09 -2.15
N ILE A 137 -22.15 -8.98 -1.51
CA ILE A 137 -21.38 -7.71 -1.43
C ILE A 137 -20.98 -7.23 -2.83
N PHE A 138 -20.49 -8.12 -3.70
CA PHE A 138 -20.11 -7.75 -5.06
C PHE A 138 -21.34 -7.37 -5.89
N ARG A 139 -22.45 -8.05 -5.73
CA ARG A 139 -23.73 -7.74 -6.38
C ARG A 139 -24.31 -6.43 -5.87
N GLU A 140 -24.28 -6.18 -4.55
CA GLU A 140 -24.77 -4.93 -3.96
C GLU A 140 -23.85 -3.75 -4.31
N LEU A 141 -22.52 -3.94 -4.32
CA LEU A 141 -21.59 -2.94 -4.82
C LEU A 141 -21.83 -2.64 -6.30
N TRP A 142 -22.02 -3.69 -7.12
CA TRP A 142 -22.31 -3.52 -8.55
C TRP A 142 -23.63 -2.82 -8.77
N ARG A 143 -24.67 -3.19 -8.02
CA ARG A 143 -25.98 -2.55 -8.05
C ARG A 143 -25.91 -1.09 -7.59
N MET A 144 -25.21 -0.80 -6.51
CA MET A 144 -24.94 0.59 -6.10
C MET A 144 -24.20 1.35 -7.19
N LEU A 145 -23.20 0.76 -7.83
CA LEU A 145 -22.48 1.37 -8.95
C LEU A 145 -23.40 1.64 -10.14
N GLU A 146 -24.31 0.71 -10.47
CA GLU A 146 -25.32 0.89 -11.52
C GLU A 146 -26.34 1.97 -11.15
N GLU A 147 -26.82 2.00 -9.91
CA GLU A 147 -27.74 3.03 -9.42
C GLU A 147 -27.09 4.42 -9.43
N PHE A 148 -25.83 4.53 -9.01
CA PHE A 148 -25.05 5.77 -9.12
C PHE A 148 -24.77 6.16 -10.57
N ALA A 149 -24.53 5.20 -11.46
CA ALA A 149 -24.37 5.44 -12.89
C ALA A 149 -25.68 5.95 -13.51
N ALA A 150 -26.82 5.37 -13.15
CA ALA A 150 -28.16 5.76 -13.62
C ALA A 150 -28.55 7.17 -13.14
N MET A 151 -28.09 7.60 -11.96
CA MET A 151 -28.29 8.96 -11.46
C MET A 151 -27.43 10.03 -12.17
N GLY A 152 -26.65 9.67 -13.20
CA GLY A 152 -25.79 10.60 -13.93
C GLY A 152 -24.57 11.11 -13.13
N LEU A 153 -24.43 10.68 -11.88
CA LEU A 153 -23.28 11.04 -11.01
C LEU A 153 -21.97 10.40 -11.47
N PHE A 154 -22.05 9.32 -12.25
CA PHE A 154 -20.88 8.59 -12.76
C PHE A 154 -20.21 9.28 -13.95
N SER A 155 -20.92 10.15 -14.66
CA SER A 155 -20.39 10.75 -15.89
C SER A 155 -19.34 11.85 -15.68
N GLY A 156 -19.08 12.27 -14.45
CA GLY A 156 -18.11 13.34 -14.18
C GLY A 156 -17.20 13.07 -12.97
N SER A 157 -17.74 13.04 -11.76
CA SER A 157 -16.93 13.11 -10.54
C SER A 157 -16.56 11.74 -9.96
N LEU A 158 -17.45 10.77 -9.93
CA LEU A 158 -17.17 9.45 -9.36
C LEU A 158 -16.18 8.64 -10.21
N GLY A 159 -16.31 8.71 -11.54
CA GLY A 159 -15.35 8.06 -12.45
C GLY A 159 -13.92 8.62 -12.27
N VAL A 160 -13.80 9.92 -12.04
CA VAL A 160 -12.53 10.57 -11.76
C VAL A 160 -11.97 10.09 -10.40
N ILE A 161 -12.80 10.09 -9.34
CA ILE A 161 -12.39 9.64 -8.01
C ILE A 161 -11.88 8.20 -8.04
N THR A 162 -12.66 7.26 -8.59
CA THR A 162 -12.28 5.84 -8.66
C THR A 162 -11.02 5.62 -9.48
N THR A 163 -10.87 6.32 -10.62
CA THR A 163 -9.68 6.22 -11.47
C THR A 163 -8.43 6.67 -10.71
N PHE A 164 -8.48 7.82 -10.03
CA PHE A 164 -7.31 8.32 -9.29
C PHE A 164 -7.01 7.54 -8.02
N ILE A 165 -8.02 6.93 -7.36
CA ILE A 165 -7.79 5.99 -6.24
C ILE A 165 -7.05 4.75 -6.74
N ILE A 166 -7.50 4.13 -7.83
CA ILE A 166 -6.83 2.95 -8.41
C ILE A 166 -5.39 3.29 -8.83
N LEU A 167 -5.20 4.43 -9.47
CA LEU A 167 -3.88 4.89 -9.91
C LEU A 167 -2.95 5.15 -8.71
N SER A 168 -3.49 5.73 -7.63
CA SER A 168 -2.76 5.95 -6.37
C SER A 168 -2.38 4.62 -5.72
N LEU A 169 -3.28 3.63 -5.70
CA LEU A 169 -3.03 2.30 -5.16
C LEU A 169 -1.90 1.58 -5.92
N LEU A 170 -1.83 1.76 -7.24
CA LEU A 170 -0.77 1.16 -8.06
C LEU A 170 0.59 1.85 -7.86
N ILE A 171 0.61 3.15 -7.63
CA ILE A 171 1.86 3.94 -7.50
C ILE A 171 2.36 3.97 -6.05
N ALA A 172 1.48 3.92 -5.06
CA ALA A 172 1.83 4.02 -3.65
C ALA A 172 2.96 3.07 -3.19
N PRO A 173 3.03 1.78 -3.59
CA PRO A 173 4.12 0.89 -3.20
C PRO A 173 5.49 1.36 -3.69
N PHE A 174 5.56 1.97 -4.86
CA PHE A 174 6.81 2.52 -5.41
C PHE A 174 7.24 3.78 -4.68
N VAL A 175 6.30 4.68 -4.38
CA VAL A 175 6.57 5.90 -3.58
C VAL A 175 7.01 5.51 -2.17
N PHE A 176 6.35 4.55 -1.56
CA PHE A 176 6.74 4.01 -0.26
C PHE A 176 8.16 3.44 -0.27
N MET A 177 8.51 2.61 -1.26
CA MET A 177 9.88 2.11 -1.41
C MET A 177 10.89 3.25 -1.59
N THR A 178 10.53 4.28 -2.36
CA THR A 178 11.38 5.47 -2.55
C THR A 178 11.60 6.22 -1.24
N GLN A 179 10.54 6.38 -0.45
CA GLN A 179 10.59 7.00 0.88
C GLN A 179 11.49 6.22 1.84
N CYS A 180 11.38 4.88 1.88
CA CYS A 180 12.24 4.01 2.69
C CYS A 180 13.70 4.14 2.27
N CYS A 181 14.00 4.11 0.97
CA CYS A 181 15.37 4.29 0.46
C CYS A 181 15.93 5.68 0.80
N CYS A 182 15.09 6.72 0.73
CA CYS A 182 15.44 8.08 1.12
C CYS A 182 15.74 8.15 2.63
N ALA A 183 14.88 7.61 3.47
CA ALA A 183 15.06 7.58 4.92
C ALA A 183 16.34 6.83 5.34
N ILE A 184 16.65 5.69 4.70
CA ILE A 184 17.87 4.93 4.92
C ILE A 184 19.09 5.77 4.52
N SER A 185 19.05 6.43 3.36
CA SER A 185 20.15 7.26 2.88
C SER A 185 20.42 8.49 3.77
N LEU A 186 19.38 9.07 4.36
CA LEU A 186 19.48 10.16 5.33
C LEU A 186 19.98 9.67 6.70
N GLY A 187 19.54 8.48 7.12
CA GLY A 187 19.93 7.85 8.38
C GLY A 187 21.42 7.56 8.49
N GLN A 188 22.12 7.38 7.37
CA GLN A 188 23.58 7.20 7.35
C GLN A 188 24.38 8.40 7.93
N ARG A 189 23.72 9.52 8.17
CA ARG A 189 24.34 10.68 8.83
C ARG A 189 24.70 10.41 10.29
N PHE A 190 24.04 9.46 10.94
CA PHE A 190 24.31 9.08 12.33
C PHE A 190 25.47 8.09 12.40
N ARG A 191 26.56 8.47 13.06
CA ARG A 191 27.77 7.63 13.14
C ARG A 191 27.58 6.34 13.94
N LYS A 192 26.90 6.40 15.11
CA LYS A 192 26.78 5.25 16.02
C LYS A 192 25.53 4.40 15.80
N HIS A 193 24.41 5.00 15.40
CA HIS A 193 23.10 4.31 15.30
C HIS A 193 22.46 4.56 13.93
N LYS A 194 23.08 4.05 12.86
CA LYS A 194 22.65 4.24 11.46
C LYS A 194 21.22 3.76 11.22
N VAL A 195 20.85 2.60 11.77
CA VAL A 195 19.50 2.03 11.63
C VAL A 195 18.45 2.87 12.37
N PHE A 196 18.75 3.30 13.60
CA PHE A 196 17.87 4.17 14.37
C PHE A 196 17.63 5.51 13.63
N GLY A 197 18.70 6.08 13.07
CA GLY A 197 18.61 7.29 12.25
C GLY A 197 17.69 7.10 11.04
N ALA A 198 17.75 5.95 10.37
CA ALA A 198 16.86 5.65 9.25
C ALA A 198 15.39 5.56 9.68
N VAL A 199 15.10 4.95 10.83
CA VAL A 199 13.74 4.87 11.39
C VAL A 199 13.21 6.26 11.75
N VAL A 200 14.01 7.08 12.42
CA VAL A 200 13.63 8.46 12.77
C VAL A 200 13.32 9.28 11.51
N TRP A 201 14.19 9.21 10.49
CA TRP A 201 13.95 9.91 9.23
C TRP A 201 12.71 9.39 8.49
N PHE A 202 12.46 8.09 8.54
CA PHE A 202 11.24 7.54 7.97
C PHE A 202 9.98 8.14 8.60
N TYR A 203 9.92 8.20 9.93
CA TYR A 203 8.78 8.82 10.63
C TYR A 203 8.65 10.31 10.35
N ILE A 204 9.76 11.05 10.28
CA ILE A 204 9.74 12.48 9.94
C ILE A 204 9.19 12.69 8.52
N LEU A 205 9.66 11.91 7.54
CA LEU A 205 9.18 12.01 6.16
C LEU A 205 7.71 11.61 6.05
N SER A 206 7.28 10.53 6.74
CA SER A 206 5.89 10.10 6.79
C SER A 206 4.99 11.15 7.43
N PHE A 207 5.45 11.79 8.51
CA PHE A 207 4.71 12.84 9.18
C PHE A 207 4.53 14.07 8.28
N LEU A 208 5.58 14.51 7.60
CA LEU A 208 5.51 15.63 6.65
C LEU A 208 4.58 15.34 5.47
N ALA A 209 4.68 14.14 4.88
CA ALA A 209 3.80 13.70 3.81
C ALA A 209 2.33 13.61 4.29
N GLY A 210 2.11 13.03 5.46
CA GLY A 210 0.79 12.95 6.08
C GLY A 210 0.18 14.32 6.40
N MET A 211 0.97 15.25 6.91
CA MET A 211 0.52 16.64 7.11
C MET A 211 0.13 17.32 5.79
N ALA A 212 0.93 17.20 4.76
CA ALA A 212 0.63 17.77 3.46
C ALA A 212 -0.69 17.19 2.88
N SER A 213 -0.87 15.87 2.98
CA SER A 213 -2.10 15.20 2.53
C SER A 213 -3.32 15.60 3.36
N SER A 214 -3.20 15.68 4.69
CA SER A 214 -4.31 16.01 5.59
C SER A 214 -4.76 17.49 5.45
N LEU A 215 -3.82 18.41 5.23
CA LEU A 215 -4.16 19.81 4.96
C LEU A 215 -4.96 19.94 3.67
N LEU A 216 -4.54 19.26 2.59
CA LEU A 216 -5.27 19.28 1.34
C LEU A 216 -6.66 18.65 1.48
N PHE A 217 -6.77 17.54 2.21
CA PHE A 217 -8.04 16.88 2.48
C PHE A 217 -8.97 17.79 3.31
N GLY A 218 -8.45 18.43 4.36
CA GLY A 218 -9.20 19.34 5.21
C GLY A 218 -9.73 20.56 4.45
N PHE A 219 -8.88 21.26 3.71
CA PHE A 219 -9.29 22.43 2.91
C PHE A 219 -10.19 22.07 1.72
N GLY A 220 -10.06 20.85 1.16
CA GLY A 220 -10.84 20.43 0.00
C GLY A 220 -12.25 19.96 0.34
N LEU A 221 -12.46 19.33 1.48
CA LEU A 221 -13.72 18.68 1.84
C LEU A 221 -14.64 19.51 2.75
N PHE A 222 -14.13 20.46 3.51
CA PHE A 222 -15.00 21.36 4.27
C PHE A 222 -15.59 22.42 3.33
N PRO A 223 -16.84 22.23 2.81
CA PRO A 223 -17.55 23.35 2.24
C PRO A 223 -17.83 24.34 3.38
N SER A 224 -17.74 25.63 3.09
CA SER A 224 -18.47 26.62 3.88
C SER A 224 -19.96 26.24 3.76
N ILE A 225 -20.47 25.49 4.72
CA ILE A 225 -21.88 25.17 4.83
C ILE A 225 -22.54 26.48 5.24
N GLY A 226 -22.97 27.25 4.25
CA GLY A 226 -23.93 28.30 4.47
C GLY A 226 -25.21 27.61 4.92
N PHE A 227 -25.60 27.82 6.16
CA PHE A 227 -26.86 27.33 6.72
C PHE A 227 -28.02 28.23 6.21
N ASP A 228 -28.18 28.34 4.90
CA ASP A 228 -29.31 29.01 4.31
C ASP A 228 -30.03 28.07 3.36
N ASP A 229 -31.34 27.92 3.63
CA ASP A 229 -32.39 27.35 2.80
C ASP A 229 -32.49 25.83 2.59
N GLY A 230 -33.53 25.28 3.14
CA GLY A 230 -34.46 24.23 2.74
C GLY A 230 -34.00 23.01 1.91
N PHE A 231 -34.76 21.95 1.94
CA PHE A 231 -34.63 20.62 1.34
C PHE A 231 -34.07 20.49 -0.11
N SER A 232 -34.08 21.55 -0.92
CA SER A 232 -33.40 21.62 -2.22
C SER A 232 -31.87 21.64 -2.11
N THR A 233 -31.32 21.92 -0.95
CA THR A 233 -29.90 21.98 -0.63
C THR A 233 -29.21 20.62 -0.55
N GLY A 234 -29.91 19.54 -0.24
CA GLY A 234 -29.30 18.21 -0.09
C GLY A 234 -28.64 17.70 -1.38
N LEU A 235 -29.30 17.83 -2.52
CA LEU A 235 -28.78 17.42 -3.84
C LEU A 235 -27.67 18.36 -4.32
N ALA A 236 -27.78 19.66 -4.05
CA ALA A 236 -26.75 20.64 -4.37
C ALA A 236 -25.50 20.43 -3.49
N ILE A 237 -25.67 20.12 -2.20
CA ILE A 237 -24.56 19.76 -1.30
C ILE A 237 -23.88 18.48 -1.78
N ALA A 238 -24.64 17.44 -2.16
CA ALA A 238 -24.08 16.20 -2.66
C ALA A 238 -23.26 16.42 -3.95
N SER A 239 -23.79 17.15 -4.93
CA SER A 239 -23.10 17.42 -6.20
C SER A 239 -21.81 18.24 -6.00
N THR A 240 -21.82 19.23 -5.11
CA THR A 240 -20.64 20.03 -4.76
C THR A 240 -19.62 19.20 -3.99
N PHE A 241 -20.06 18.31 -3.10
CA PHE A 241 -19.20 17.39 -2.38
C PHE A 241 -18.48 16.44 -3.33
N PHE A 242 -19.19 15.80 -4.27
CA PHE A 242 -18.60 14.89 -5.26
C PHE A 242 -17.66 15.61 -6.23
N SER A 243 -17.99 16.80 -6.70
CA SER A 243 -17.10 17.56 -7.58
C SER A 243 -15.81 17.99 -6.86
N ARG A 244 -15.91 18.40 -5.59
CA ARG A 244 -14.74 18.74 -4.77
C ARG A 244 -13.92 17.51 -4.41
N SER A 245 -14.54 16.37 -4.07
CA SER A 245 -13.83 15.13 -3.81
C SER A 245 -13.08 14.62 -5.04
N ALA A 246 -13.59 14.82 -6.25
CA ALA A 246 -12.87 14.53 -7.47
C ALA A 246 -11.60 15.38 -7.62
N THR A 247 -11.72 16.71 -7.42
CA THR A 247 -10.55 17.60 -7.47
C THR A 247 -9.52 17.28 -6.39
N VAL A 248 -9.96 16.98 -5.17
CA VAL A 248 -9.08 16.55 -4.07
C VAL A 248 -8.34 15.26 -4.41
N SER A 249 -9.02 14.27 -5.03
CA SER A 249 -8.39 13.01 -5.44
C SER A 249 -7.30 13.22 -6.49
N VAL A 250 -7.53 14.11 -7.46
CA VAL A 250 -6.52 14.49 -8.46
C VAL A 250 -5.32 15.16 -7.80
N ILE A 251 -5.57 16.14 -6.92
CA ILE A 251 -4.50 16.87 -6.23
C ILE A 251 -3.69 15.92 -5.34
N GLN A 252 -4.37 15.00 -4.64
CA GLN A 252 -3.72 14.03 -3.77
C GLN A 252 -2.85 13.04 -4.56
N PHE A 253 -3.30 12.62 -5.73
CA PHE A 253 -2.49 11.82 -6.64
C PHE A 253 -1.25 12.58 -7.14
N LEU A 254 -1.41 13.84 -7.57
CA LEU A 254 -0.29 14.67 -8.00
C LEU A 254 0.72 14.89 -6.86
N LEU A 255 0.24 15.08 -5.63
CA LEU A 255 1.08 15.22 -4.45
C LEU A 255 1.86 13.93 -4.18
N LEU A 256 1.22 12.75 -4.25
CA LEU A 256 1.88 11.45 -4.12
C LEU A 256 3.02 11.29 -5.14
N VAL A 257 2.79 11.66 -6.40
CA VAL A 257 3.83 11.60 -7.46
C VAL A 257 4.95 12.59 -7.16
N LEU A 258 4.62 13.81 -6.73
CA LEU A 258 5.61 14.83 -6.37
C LEU A 258 6.49 14.37 -5.21
N GLU A 259 5.90 13.79 -4.17
CA GLU A 259 6.62 13.19 -3.03
C GLU A 259 7.60 12.11 -3.51
N GLY A 260 7.14 11.21 -4.37
CA GLY A 260 8.01 10.17 -4.96
C GLY A 260 9.20 10.76 -5.70
N ILE A 261 8.99 11.80 -6.52
CA ILE A 261 10.05 12.49 -7.25
C ILE A 261 11.02 13.19 -6.30
N LEU A 262 10.51 13.89 -5.28
CA LEU A 262 11.34 14.58 -4.28
C LEU A 262 12.23 13.58 -3.51
N PHE A 263 11.66 12.49 -3.02
CA PHE A 263 12.41 11.46 -2.32
C PHE A 263 13.45 10.79 -3.22
N TRP A 264 13.11 10.55 -4.49
CA TRP A 264 14.05 10.06 -5.48
C TRP A 264 15.25 11.00 -5.66
N VAL A 265 15.01 12.29 -5.90
CA VAL A 265 16.06 13.29 -6.12
C VAL A 265 16.96 13.41 -4.89
N ILE A 266 16.38 13.44 -3.69
CA ILE A 266 17.14 13.50 -2.43
C ILE A 266 18.04 12.26 -2.30
N CYS A 267 17.49 11.06 -2.53
CA CYS A 267 18.22 9.81 -2.42
C CYS A 267 19.39 9.74 -3.41
N VAL A 268 19.16 10.06 -4.69
CA VAL A 268 20.19 10.05 -5.73
C VAL A 268 21.31 11.07 -5.42
N ARG A 269 20.94 12.28 -4.99
CA ARG A 269 21.94 13.30 -4.58
C ARG A 269 22.78 12.82 -3.41
N ARG A 270 22.16 12.19 -2.41
CA ARG A 270 22.90 11.66 -1.26
C ARG A 270 23.85 10.54 -1.66
N MET A 271 23.42 9.60 -2.48
CA MET A 271 24.26 8.51 -2.97
C MET A 271 25.44 9.00 -3.85
N LYS A 272 25.28 10.13 -4.54
CA LYS A 272 26.38 10.73 -5.35
C LYS A 272 27.43 11.44 -4.52
N TYR A 273 27.03 12.22 -3.52
CA TYR A 273 27.93 13.21 -2.90
C TYR A 273 28.35 12.88 -1.46
N LYS A 274 27.70 11.97 -0.78
CA LYS A 274 27.95 11.70 0.65
C LYS A 274 27.85 10.21 1.01
N LEU A 275 28.47 9.35 0.20
CA LEU A 275 28.58 7.94 0.54
C LEU A 275 29.72 7.78 1.58
N ASN A 276 29.35 7.60 2.84
CA ASN A 276 30.26 7.18 3.90
C ASN A 276 30.12 5.65 4.03
N LEU A 277 31.07 4.92 3.45
CA LEU A 277 31.15 3.45 3.49
C LEU A 277 31.99 2.96 4.70
N GLU A 278 32.10 3.74 5.77
CA GLU A 278 32.75 3.33 7.00
C GLU A 278 31.79 2.63 7.97
#